data_f53ad3cde5412431c6cbe86e8dcf8da2
#
_entry.id   f53ad3cde5412431c6cbe86e8dcf8da2
#
_cell.length_a   1.000
_cell.length_b   1.000
_cell.length_c   1.000
_cell.angle_alpha   90.00
_cell.angle_beta   90.00
_cell.angle_gamma   90.00
#
_symmetry.space_group_name_H-M   'P 1'
#
loop_
_entity.id
_entity.type
_entity.pdbx_description
1 polymer ?
#
loop_
_entity_poly.entity_id
_entity_poly.type
_entity_poly.pdbx_seq_one_letter_code
_entity_poly.pdbx_strand_id
1 'polypeptide(L)'
;MRICVLGSGSKGNSTYVETNNHKILFDMGTNIKYIKERLEELSVSLNDIDTIIISHIHSDHIGALENYIKKYNGNVYMTMGMIGELDSNNPISKYEHLVIFDDDIYLDNIRIEVIKTSHDTKDSKGYILYEENNSVVYLTDTGYLNQKYFSKLRNK
;
A
#
# COMPACT_ATOMS: atom_id res chain seq x y z
N MET A 1 9.75 -3.11 14.21
CA MET A 1 9.14 -2.41 13.04
C MET A 1 10.00 -1.21 12.65
N ARG A 2 10.29 -1.02 11.35
CA ARG A 2 10.97 0.16 10.78
C ARG A 2 10.06 0.79 9.73
N ILE A 3 9.93 2.12 9.73
CA ILE A 3 9.02 2.85 8.83
C ILE A 3 9.82 3.94 8.13
N CYS A 4 9.60 4.09 6.83
CA CYS A 4 10.19 5.17 6.05
C CYS A 4 9.21 5.66 4.97
N VAL A 5 8.89 6.95 4.99
CA VAL A 5 8.14 7.59 3.91
C VAL A 5 9.11 7.84 2.76
N LEU A 6 8.97 7.09 1.68
CA LEU A 6 9.83 7.20 0.50
C LEU A 6 9.42 8.40 -0.37
N GLY A 7 8.14 8.69 -0.44
CA GLY A 7 7.57 9.83 -1.13
C GLY A 7 6.19 10.18 -0.60
N SER A 8 5.83 11.47 -0.63
CA SER A 8 4.52 11.97 -0.21
C SER A 8 4.15 13.22 -1.01
N GLY A 9 2.90 13.25 -1.48
CA GLY A 9 2.30 14.35 -2.22
C GLY A 9 2.00 14.03 -3.68
N SER A 10 1.54 15.00 -4.44
CA SER A 10 1.03 14.86 -5.83
C SER A 10 2.03 14.34 -6.87
N LYS A 11 3.31 14.20 -6.51
CA LYS A 11 4.34 13.58 -7.37
C LYS A 11 4.51 12.10 -7.14
N GLY A 12 3.84 11.55 -6.12
CA GLY A 12 3.81 10.14 -5.81
C GLY A 12 3.96 9.84 -4.33
N ASN A 13 3.12 8.92 -3.88
CA ASN A 13 3.06 8.44 -2.52
C ASN A 13 3.61 7.01 -2.45
N SER A 14 4.49 6.75 -1.50
CA SER A 14 4.98 5.41 -1.19
C SER A 14 5.59 5.40 0.21
N THR A 15 5.21 4.43 1.02
CA THR A 15 5.74 4.26 2.38
C THR A 15 6.21 2.83 2.58
N TYR A 16 7.45 2.69 3.01
CA TYR A 16 8.04 1.40 3.36
C TYR A 16 7.82 1.10 4.83
N VAL A 17 7.39 -0.12 5.11
CA VAL A 17 7.27 -0.68 6.45
C VAL A 17 7.95 -2.04 6.49
N GLU A 18 8.93 -2.19 7.41
CA GLU A 18 9.60 -3.45 7.69
C GLU A 18 9.18 -3.95 9.05
N THR A 19 8.75 -5.18 9.06
CA THR A 19 8.36 -5.96 10.23
C THR A 19 9.39 -7.05 10.48
N ASN A 20 9.15 -7.94 11.45
CA ASN A 20 10.07 -9.06 11.70
C ASN A 20 10.20 -10.00 10.48
N ASN A 21 9.11 -10.21 9.73
CA ASN A 21 9.07 -11.20 8.65
C ASN A 21 8.73 -10.63 7.28
N HIS A 22 8.24 -9.38 7.20
CA HIS A 22 7.72 -8.79 5.96
C HIS A 22 8.35 -7.44 5.64
N LYS A 23 8.54 -7.20 4.35
CA LYS A 23 8.92 -5.91 3.77
C LYS A 23 7.81 -5.41 2.88
N ILE A 24 7.06 -4.44 3.39
CA ILE A 24 5.79 -3.97 2.85
C ILE A 24 5.96 -2.59 2.23
N LEU A 25 5.37 -2.36 1.07
CA LEU A 25 5.13 -1.02 0.54
C LEU A 25 3.63 -0.70 0.59
N PHE A 26 3.30 0.44 1.20
CA PHE A 26 2.01 1.09 0.98
C PHE A 26 2.15 2.06 -0.17
N ASP A 27 1.43 1.82 -1.24
CA ASP A 27 1.44 2.51 -2.52
C ASP A 27 2.79 2.51 -3.26
N MET A 28 2.74 2.69 -4.57
CA MET A 28 3.88 2.83 -5.48
C MET A 28 3.64 3.97 -6.47
N GLY A 29 3.38 5.17 -5.96
CA GLY A 29 2.88 6.29 -6.75
C GLY A 29 3.93 7.05 -7.54
N THR A 30 5.19 7.03 -7.11
CA THR A 30 6.29 7.67 -7.83
C THR A 30 6.92 6.72 -8.86
N ASN A 31 7.95 7.16 -9.61
CA ASN A 31 8.59 6.27 -10.55
C ASN A 31 9.45 5.19 -9.86
N ILE A 32 9.56 4.03 -10.51
CA ILE A 32 10.23 2.85 -9.91
C ILE A 32 11.71 3.08 -9.62
N LYS A 33 12.39 3.92 -10.41
CA LYS A 33 13.81 4.25 -10.18
C LYS A 33 13.96 5.00 -8.86
N TYR A 34 13.10 5.99 -8.61
CA TYR A 34 13.10 6.74 -7.35
C TYR A 34 12.85 5.83 -6.14
N ILE A 35 11.81 4.96 -6.20
CA ILE A 35 11.53 3.99 -5.12
C ILE A 35 12.74 3.11 -4.87
N LYS A 36 13.37 2.59 -5.94
CA LYS A 36 14.58 1.76 -5.85
C LYS A 36 15.71 2.50 -5.12
N GLU A 37 16.04 3.73 -5.55
CA GLU A 37 17.10 4.54 -4.93
C GLU A 37 16.81 4.80 -3.45
N ARG A 38 15.57 5.11 -3.08
CA ARG A 38 15.17 5.32 -1.69
C ARG A 38 15.26 4.06 -0.82
N LEU A 39 14.91 2.89 -1.37
CA LEU A 39 15.06 1.61 -0.67
C LEU A 39 16.53 1.22 -0.51
N GLU A 40 17.37 1.46 -1.53
CA GLU A 40 18.82 1.20 -1.47
C GLU A 40 19.51 2.01 -0.37
N GLU A 41 19.07 3.23 -0.09
CA GLU A 41 19.55 4.02 1.05
C GLU A 41 19.24 3.36 2.41
N LEU A 42 18.20 2.54 2.46
CA LEU A 42 17.83 1.72 3.62
C LEU A 42 18.49 0.34 3.61
N SER A 43 19.36 0.04 2.62
CA SER A 43 19.95 -1.28 2.37
C SER A 43 18.90 -2.34 2.04
N VAL A 44 17.83 -1.96 1.35
CA VAL A 44 16.73 -2.83 0.91
C VAL A 44 16.67 -2.84 -0.61
N SER A 45 16.51 -4.02 -1.20
CA SER A 45 16.27 -4.19 -2.65
C SER A 45 14.78 -4.23 -2.94
N LEU A 46 14.36 -3.82 -4.15
CA LEU A 46 13.00 -4.07 -4.63
C LEU A 46 12.65 -5.56 -4.72
N ASN A 47 13.65 -6.44 -4.87
CA ASN A 47 13.42 -7.89 -4.81
C ASN A 47 13.06 -8.40 -3.40
N ASP A 48 13.39 -7.63 -2.37
CA ASP A 48 13.08 -8.01 -0.99
C ASP A 48 11.65 -7.65 -0.60
N ILE A 49 10.96 -6.83 -1.40
CA ILE A 49 9.57 -6.44 -1.14
C ILE A 49 8.67 -7.63 -1.45
N ASP A 50 8.06 -8.17 -0.42
CA ASP A 50 7.16 -9.32 -0.51
C ASP A 50 5.68 -8.90 -0.63
N THR A 51 5.33 -7.70 -0.17
CA THR A 51 3.95 -7.22 -0.08
C THR A 51 3.83 -5.76 -0.50
N ILE A 52 2.87 -5.49 -1.38
CA ILE A 52 2.47 -4.12 -1.77
C ILE A 52 0.97 -3.99 -1.52
N ILE A 53 0.55 -2.94 -0.82
CA ILE A 53 -0.85 -2.70 -0.48
C ILE A 53 -1.25 -1.35 -1.04
N ILE A 54 -2.26 -1.33 -1.90
CA ILE A 54 -2.70 -0.14 -2.60
C ILE A 54 -3.86 0.52 -1.85
N SER A 55 -3.75 1.83 -1.62
CA SER A 55 -4.80 2.61 -0.97
C SER A 55 -5.92 2.98 -1.95
N HIS A 56 -5.58 3.38 -3.16
CA HIS A 56 -6.50 3.68 -4.26
C HIS A 56 -5.73 3.79 -5.59
N ILE A 57 -6.44 3.97 -6.72
CA ILE A 57 -5.85 3.79 -8.05
C ILE A 57 -5.41 5.08 -8.75
N HIS A 58 -5.34 6.21 -8.08
CA HIS A 58 -4.78 7.42 -8.72
C HIS A 58 -3.31 7.22 -9.10
N SER A 59 -2.87 7.89 -10.14
CA SER A 59 -1.53 7.71 -10.73
C SER A 59 -0.39 7.99 -9.75
N ASP A 60 -0.58 8.89 -8.81
CA ASP A 60 0.36 9.20 -7.74
C ASP A 60 0.36 8.18 -6.59
N HIS A 61 -0.43 7.08 -6.72
CA HIS A 61 -0.43 5.92 -5.82
C HIS A 61 -0.04 4.62 -6.50
N ILE A 62 -0.24 4.49 -7.82
CA ILE A 62 0.09 3.27 -8.57
C ILE A 62 1.07 3.48 -9.74
N GLY A 63 1.63 4.68 -9.92
CA GLY A 63 2.41 5.04 -11.12
C GLY A 63 3.63 4.16 -11.42
N ALA A 64 4.25 3.55 -10.41
CA ALA A 64 5.35 2.59 -10.61
C ALA A 64 4.90 1.13 -10.69
N LEU A 65 3.63 0.82 -10.34
CA LEU A 65 3.18 -0.56 -10.12
C LEU A 65 3.28 -1.41 -11.39
N GLU A 66 2.89 -0.89 -12.56
CA GLU A 66 3.04 -1.61 -13.82
C GLU A 66 4.50 -1.96 -14.15
N ASN A 67 5.44 -1.10 -13.81
CA ASN A 67 6.87 -1.36 -14.00
C ASN A 67 7.41 -2.38 -12.99
N TYR A 68 6.84 -2.38 -11.78
CA TYR A 68 7.19 -3.34 -10.74
C TYR A 68 6.77 -4.75 -11.14
N ILE A 69 5.50 -4.99 -11.48
CA ILE A 69 4.96 -6.30 -11.80
C ILE A 69 5.59 -6.98 -13.02
N LYS A 70 6.28 -6.22 -13.88
CA LYS A 70 7.04 -6.76 -15.03
C LYS A 70 8.38 -7.40 -14.63
N LYS A 71 8.88 -7.13 -13.43
CA LYS A 71 10.25 -7.47 -13.05
C LYS A 71 10.39 -8.12 -11.67
N TYR A 72 9.39 -7.97 -10.82
CA TYR A 72 9.40 -8.38 -9.42
C TYR A 72 8.14 -9.17 -9.09
N ASN A 73 8.19 -9.99 -8.04
CA ASN A 73 7.17 -11.01 -7.74
C ASN A 73 6.49 -10.81 -6.37
N GLY A 74 6.55 -9.62 -5.78
CA GLY A 74 5.83 -9.35 -4.53
C GLY A 74 4.32 -9.38 -4.72
N ASN A 75 3.59 -9.83 -3.71
CA ASN A 75 2.14 -9.85 -3.73
C ASN A 75 1.56 -8.44 -3.74
N VAL A 76 0.62 -8.18 -4.62
CA VAL A 76 -0.08 -6.88 -4.73
C VAL A 76 -1.50 -7.03 -4.21
N TYR A 77 -1.82 -6.32 -3.14
CA TYR A 77 -3.12 -6.35 -2.49
C TYR A 77 -3.98 -5.18 -2.98
N MET A 78 -5.13 -5.50 -3.57
CA MET A 78 -6.12 -4.54 -4.05
C MET A 78 -7.54 -5.06 -3.79
N THR A 79 -8.52 -4.15 -3.72
CA THR A 79 -9.93 -4.54 -3.68
C THR A 79 -10.51 -4.75 -5.07
N MET A 80 -11.64 -5.47 -5.17
CA MET A 80 -12.39 -5.56 -6.43
C MET A 80 -12.87 -4.20 -6.94
N GLY A 81 -13.17 -3.25 -6.02
CA GLY A 81 -13.54 -1.90 -6.39
C GLY A 81 -12.42 -1.16 -7.11
N MET A 82 -11.18 -1.26 -6.61
CA MET A 82 -9.97 -0.67 -7.23
C MET A 82 -9.73 -1.28 -8.63
N ILE A 83 -9.81 -2.61 -8.73
CA ILE A 83 -9.61 -3.31 -10.02
C ILE A 83 -10.67 -2.94 -11.04
N GLY A 84 -11.93 -2.79 -10.60
CA GLY A 84 -13.03 -2.38 -11.46
C GLY A 84 -12.95 -0.93 -11.99
N GLU A 85 -12.02 -0.13 -11.47
CA GLU A 85 -11.71 1.21 -11.97
C GLU A 85 -10.53 1.22 -12.96
N LEU A 86 -9.71 0.18 -12.98
CA LEU A 86 -8.62 0.05 -13.96
C LEU A 86 -9.19 -0.19 -15.35
N ASP A 87 -8.47 0.25 -16.37
CA ASP A 87 -8.79 -0.10 -17.75
C ASP A 87 -8.82 -1.62 -17.94
N SER A 88 -9.76 -2.12 -18.75
CA SER A 88 -9.99 -3.55 -18.97
C SER A 88 -8.74 -4.33 -19.44
N ASN A 89 -7.78 -3.64 -20.03
CA ASN A 89 -6.51 -4.20 -20.50
C ASN A 89 -5.32 -3.88 -19.59
N ASN A 90 -5.55 -3.25 -18.44
CA ASN A 90 -4.48 -2.91 -17.51
C ASN A 90 -3.77 -4.19 -17.04
N PRO A 91 -2.43 -4.30 -17.16
CA PRO A 91 -1.69 -5.50 -16.80
C PRO A 91 -1.77 -5.85 -15.30
N ILE A 92 -2.05 -4.88 -14.43
CA ILE A 92 -2.20 -5.10 -12.99
C ILE A 92 -3.33 -6.10 -12.71
N SER A 93 -4.45 -6.00 -13.43
CA SER A 93 -5.61 -6.89 -13.24
C SER A 93 -5.35 -8.37 -13.61
N LYS A 94 -4.26 -8.63 -14.33
CA LYS A 94 -3.83 -9.97 -14.79
C LYS A 94 -2.55 -10.44 -14.11
N TYR A 95 -2.08 -9.71 -13.11
CA TYR A 95 -0.85 -10.06 -12.41
C TYR A 95 -1.02 -11.33 -11.59
N GLU A 96 -0.10 -12.29 -11.74
CA GLU A 96 -0.21 -13.62 -11.11
C GLU A 96 -0.14 -13.60 -9.58
N HIS A 97 0.50 -12.57 -9.00
CA HIS A 97 0.60 -12.36 -7.55
C HIS A 97 -0.36 -11.27 -7.06
N LEU A 98 -1.45 -11.01 -7.80
CA LEU A 98 -2.51 -10.12 -7.34
C LEU A 98 -3.38 -10.84 -6.32
N VAL A 99 -3.52 -10.22 -5.14
CA VAL A 99 -4.36 -10.71 -4.04
C VAL A 99 -5.54 -9.78 -3.86
N ILE A 100 -6.75 -10.31 -4.00
CA ILE A 100 -7.98 -9.57 -3.77
C ILE A 100 -8.37 -9.69 -2.31
N PHE A 101 -8.69 -8.56 -1.68
CA PHE A 101 -9.20 -8.53 -0.31
C PHE A 101 -10.47 -7.68 -0.20
N ASP A 102 -11.32 -8.01 0.75
CA ASP A 102 -12.55 -7.26 1.10
C ASP A 102 -12.53 -6.82 2.57
N ASP A 103 -11.84 -7.56 3.42
CA ASP A 103 -11.72 -7.35 4.86
C ASP A 103 -10.26 -7.10 5.27
N ASP A 104 -9.96 -7.19 6.57
CA ASP A 104 -8.61 -7.06 7.11
C ASP A 104 -7.66 -8.09 6.47
N ILE A 105 -6.41 -7.66 6.24
CA ILE A 105 -5.35 -8.51 5.69
C ILE A 105 -4.55 -9.10 6.84
N TYR A 106 -4.23 -10.39 6.75
CA TYR A 106 -3.40 -11.11 7.72
C TYR A 106 -2.18 -11.68 7.03
N LEU A 107 -0.99 -11.33 7.54
CA LEU A 107 0.30 -11.80 7.08
C LEU A 107 1.04 -12.36 8.30
N ASP A 108 1.12 -13.67 8.44
CA ASP A 108 1.68 -14.34 9.62
C ASP A 108 1.15 -13.77 10.95
N ASN A 109 1.99 -13.06 11.69
CA ASN A 109 1.66 -12.41 12.97
C ASN A 109 1.24 -10.93 12.82
N ILE A 110 1.07 -10.45 11.59
CA ILE A 110 0.67 -9.08 11.30
C ILE A 110 -0.82 -9.06 10.96
N ARG A 111 -1.54 -8.11 11.54
CA ARG A 111 -2.89 -7.74 11.12
C ARG A 111 -2.86 -6.34 10.51
N ILE A 112 -3.46 -6.20 9.35
CA ILE A 112 -3.64 -4.91 8.68
C ILE A 112 -5.13 -4.64 8.62
N GLU A 113 -5.60 -3.79 9.51
CA GLU A 113 -6.99 -3.38 9.59
C GLU A 113 -7.31 -2.36 8.49
N VAL A 114 -8.42 -2.59 7.78
CA VAL A 114 -8.85 -1.75 6.66
C VAL A 114 -9.78 -0.64 7.14
N ILE A 115 -9.46 0.60 6.78
CA ILE A 115 -10.26 1.79 7.04
C ILE A 115 -10.86 2.29 5.72
N LYS A 116 -12.17 2.45 5.66
CA LYS A 116 -12.81 3.17 4.56
C LYS A 116 -12.49 4.66 4.64
N THR A 117 -11.94 5.20 3.57
CA THR A 117 -11.71 6.64 3.39
C THR A 117 -12.72 7.23 2.41
N SER A 118 -12.81 8.55 2.36
CA SER A 118 -13.66 9.29 1.43
C SER A 118 -12.78 10.09 0.48
N HIS A 119 -12.75 9.66 -0.77
CA HIS A 119 -11.97 10.27 -1.84
C HIS A 119 -12.73 10.17 -3.16
N ASP A 120 -12.26 10.80 -4.23
CA ASP A 120 -12.90 10.84 -5.55
C ASP A 120 -12.61 9.59 -6.41
N THR A 121 -12.46 8.45 -5.75
CA THR A 121 -12.40 7.10 -6.36
C THR A 121 -13.55 6.25 -5.86
N LYS A 122 -13.93 5.21 -6.60
CA LYS A 122 -15.00 4.30 -6.18
C LYS A 122 -14.65 3.55 -4.90
N ASP A 123 -13.37 3.25 -4.71
CA ASP A 123 -12.92 2.50 -3.54
C ASP A 123 -11.54 2.99 -3.05
N SER A 124 -11.55 3.69 -1.93
CA SER A 124 -10.36 4.20 -1.28
C SER A 124 -10.24 3.65 0.13
N LYS A 125 -9.03 3.28 0.54
CA LYS A 125 -8.71 2.66 1.83
C LYS A 125 -7.55 3.35 2.53
N GLY A 126 -7.64 3.39 3.85
CA GLY A 126 -6.51 3.56 4.74
C GLY A 126 -6.26 2.27 5.51
N TYR A 127 -5.15 2.19 6.21
CA TYR A 127 -4.69 0.96 6.87
C TYR A 127 -4.15 1.24 8.27
N ILE A 128 -4.38 0.31 9.19
CA ILE A 128 -3.67 0.24 10.46
C ILE A 128 -2.95 -1.10 10.50
N LEU A 129 -1.63 -1.09 10.43
CA LEU A 129 -0.82 -2.29 10.59
C LEU A 129 -0.47 -2.48 12.06
N TYR A 130 -0.67 -3.68 12.55
CA TYR A 130 -0.34 -4.12 13.90
C TYR A 130 0.69 -5.24 13.85
N GLU A 131 1.77 -5.09 14.62
CA GLU A 131 2.76 -6.12 14.88
C GLU A 131 3.12 -6.09 16.37
N GLU A 132 2.74 -7.11 17.11
CA GLU A 132 2.92 -7.19 18.57
C GLU A 132 2.33 -5.96 19.29
N ASN A 133 3.18 -5.17 19.96
CA ASN A 133 2.80 -3.94 20.66
C ASN A 133 2.98 -2.67 19.81
N ASN A 134 3.39 -2.83 18.55
CA ASN A 134 3.60 -1.71 17.64
C ASN A 134 2.44 -1.58 16.66
N SER A 135 2.16 -0.35 16.26
CA SER A 135 1.20 -0.09 15.19
C SER A 135 1.58 1.14 14.38
N VAL A 136 1.19 1.13 13.11
CA VAL A 136 1.34 2.27 12.21
C VAL A 136 0.04 2.50 11.45
N VAL A 137 -0.31 3.77 11.29
CA VAL A 137 -1.45 4.19 10.48
C VAL A 137 -0.92 4.72 9.16
N TYR A 138 -1.41 4.14 8.06
CA TYR A 138 -1.27 4.69 6.72
C TYR A 138 -2.60 5.25 6.27
N LEU A 139 -2.66 6.57 6.13
CA LEU A 139 -3.87 7.28 5.75
C LEU A 139 -3.50 8.43 4.82
N THR A 140 -3.94 8.35 3.58
CA THR A 140 -3.72 9.35 2.53
C THR A 140 -5.05 9.76 1.91
N ASP A 141 -5.09 10.89 1.26
CA ASP A 141 -6.14 11.37 0.36
C ASP A 141 -7.57 11.09 0.87
N THR A 142 -7.86 11.61 2.06
CA THR A 142 -9.20 11.51 2.63
C THR A 142 -9.78 12.88 2.94
N GLY A 143 -10.89 13.21 2.31
CA GLY A 143 -11.65 14.42 2.62
C GLY A 143 -12.49 14.28 3.89
N TYR A 144 -12.82 13.05 4.28
CA TYR A 144 -13.62 12.76 5.47
C TYR A 144 -13.26 11.42 6.06
N LEU A 145 -13.05 11.38 7.37
CA LEU A 145 -12.86 10.16 8.13
C LEU A 145 -14.03 9.94 9.08
N ASN A 146 -14.68 8.78 8.99
CA ASN A 146 -15.82 8.46 9.85
C ASN A 146 -15.39 8.38 11.33
N GLN A 147 -16.15 9.01 12.21
CA GLN A 147 -15.86 9.09 13.66
C GLN A 147 -15.69 7.72 14.34
N LYS A 148 -16.32 6.67 13.80
CA LYS A 148 -16.14 5.29 14.30
C LYS A 148 -14.69 4.81 14.32
N TYR A 149 -13.81 5.42 13.50
CA TYR A 149 -12.39 5.10 13.46
C TYR A 149 -11.54 5.88 14.47
N PHE A 150 -12.05 6.99 15.05
CA PHE A 150 -11.25 7.86 15.92
C PHE A 150 -10.68 7.14 17.14
N SER A 151 -11.46 6.24 17.77
CA SER A 151 -10.96 5.43 18.89
C SER A 151 -9.82 4.50 18.50
N LYS A 152 -9.86 3.99 17.26
CA LYS A 152 -8.85 3.08 16.71
C LYS A 152 -7.54 3.80 16.35
N LEU A 153 -7.61 5.09 16.05
CA LEU A 153 -6.46 5.91 15.64
C LEU A 153 -5.74 6.57 16.82
N ARG A 154 -6.35 6.56 18.01
CA ARG A 154 -5.71 7.11 19.20
C ARG A 154 -4.53 6.25 19.63
N ASN A 155 -3.42 6.89 19.96
CA ASN A 155 -2.20 6.26 20.49
C ASN A 155 -1.61 5.18 19.54
N LYS A 156 -1.61 5.48 18.20
CA LYS A 156 -0.98 4.65 17.18
C LYS A 156 0.30 5.27 16.69
#